data_f2786a50bd6148a181dcbf2b0ed922d4
#
_entry.id   f2786a50bd6148a181dcbf2b0ed922d4
#
_cell.length_a   1.000
_cell.length_b   1.000
_cell.length_c   1.000
_cell.angle_alpha   90.00
_cell.angle_beta   90.00
_cell.angle_gamma   90.00
#
_symmetry.space_group_name_H-M   'P 1'
#
loop_
_entity.id
_entity.type
_entity.pdbx_description
1 polymer ?
#
loop_
_entity_poly.entity_id
_entity_poly.type
_entity_poly.pdbx_seq_one_letter_code
_entity_poly.pdbx_strand_id
1 'polypeptide(L)'
;MGKQKIGTLRIGTSNIVLPGNKQSFPQGFHDKSRLNYYASLFNTLEANSSFYKVPMPATFEKWSQDVPDDFQFTIKMWKEITHVKELVIDLDNIDDFLKAANRIGDKKGCLLIQFPGKIHLDYYQQVEKIFERIKQFDQMHSWRLAIEFRNASWYVNETLELLDEYGASLVLHDITNGKNASLNKKASFVYTRYHGPAGDYRGSYSDDFLLQEANKINN
;
A
#
# COMPACT_ATOMS: atom_id res chain seq x y z
N MET A 1 -9.28 31.74 11.44
CA MET A 1 -8.17 31.02 10.78
C MET A 1 -8.20 29.59 11.26
N GLY A 2 -8.68 28.65 10.42
CA GLY A 2 -8.68 27.23 10.74
C GLY A 2 -7.24 26.73 10.80
N LYS A 3 -6.87 26.02 11.88
CA LYS A 3 -5.58 25.33 11.95
C LYS A 3 -5.51 24.35 10.79
N GLN A 4 -4.58 24.54 9.87
CA GLN A 4 -4.28 23.59 8.82
C GLN A 4 -3.92 22.26 9.50
N LYS A 5 -4.68 21.21 9.21
CA LYS A 5 -4.45 19.90 9.81
C LYS A 5 -3.22 19.30 9.13
N ILE A 6 -2.08 19.33 9.81
CA ILE A 6 -0.83 18.74 9.30
C ILE A 6 -1.04 17.23 9.24
N GLY A 7 -0.82 16.66 8.06
CA GLY A 7 -0.88 15.20 7.86
C GLY A 7 0.28 14.49 8.58
N THR A 8 0.12 13.21 8.85
CA THR A 8 1.21 12.38 9.40
C THR A 8 2.00 11.77 8.25
N LEU A 9 3.29 12.11 8.15
CA LEU A 9 4.20 11.50 7.19
C LEU A 9 4.59 10.09 7.65
N ARG A 10 4.48 9.12 6.74
CA ARG A 10 4.94 7.76 6.94
C ARG A 10 5.93 7.37 5.86
N ILE A 11 7.09 6.87 6.26
CA ILE A 11 8.15 6.43 5.36
C ILE A 11 8.49 4.99 5.68
N GLY A 12 8.60 4.17 4.65
CA GLY A 12 8.95 2.76 4.77
C GLY A 12 9.37 2.16 3.44
N THR A 13 9.59 0.85 3.43
CA THR A 13 10.02 0.11 2.26
C THR A 13 9.02 -0.99 1.89
N SER A 14 9.07 -1.43 0.64
CA SER A 14 8.42 -2.66 0.18
C SER A 14 9.17 -3.87 0.73
N ASN A 15 8.54 -4.60 1.64
CA ASN A 15 9.13 -5.60 2.51
C ASN A 15 10.21 -5.03 3.46
N ILE A 16 10.71 -5.88 4.37
CA ILE A 16 11.76 -5.51 5.31
C ILE A 16 13.10 -5.46 4.57
N VAL A 17 13.53 -4.26 4.21
CA VAL A 17 14.86 -4.00 3.65
C VAL A 17 15.73 -3.41 4.75
N LEU A 18 16.76 -4.15 5.14
CA LEU A 18 17.71 -3.77 6.18
C LEU A 18 19.13 -4.07 5.70
N PRO A 19 20.11 -3.21 6.01
CA PRO A 19 21.50 -3.49 5.71
C PRO A 19 22.00 -4.68 6.54
N GLY A 20 22.71 -5.58 5.92
CA GLY A 20 23.34 -6.72 6.58
C GLY A 20 22.37 -7.80 7.08
N ASN A 21 22.88 -8.65 7.96
CA ASN A 21 22.15 -9.73 8.61
C ASN A 21 21.93 -9.41 10.10
N LYS A 22 21.22 -10.29 10.81
CA LYS A 22 20.87 -10.09 12.22
C LYS A 22 22.10 -9.90 13.14
N GLN A 23 23.26 -10.47 12.78
CA GLN A 23 24.50 -10.33 13.56
C GLN A 23 25.10 -8.92 13.47
N SER A 24 24.80 -8.18 12.38
CA SER A 24 25.25 -6.79 12.20
C SER A 24 24.30 -5.75 12.81
N PHE A 25 23.19 -6.17 13.42
CA PHE A 25 22.28 -5.25 14.08
C PHE A 25 22.90 -4.67 15.35
N PRO A 26 22.46 -3.48 15.80
CA PRO A 26 22.86 -2.97 17.12
C PRO A 26 22.56 -3.97 18.24
N GLN A 27 23.39 -4.01 19.27
CA GLN A 27 23.33 -5.01 20.35
C GLN A 27 21.93 -5.16 20.97
N GLY A 28 21.19 -4.06 21.14
CA GLY A 28 19.81 -4.08 21.68
C GLY A 28 18.77 -4.78 20.81
N PHE A 29 19.12 -5.19 19.57
CA PHE A 29 18.24 -5.87 18.64
C PHE A 29 18.68 -7.33 18.31
N HIS A 30 19.74 -7.83 18.94
CA HIS A 30 20.22 -9.19 18.68
C HIS A 30 19.18 -10.26 19.02
N ASP A 31 18.37 -10.03 20.08
CA ASP A 31 17.31 -10.93 20.51
C ASP A 31 15.94 -10.60 19.91
N LYS A 32 15.85 -9.52 19.14
CA LYS A 32 14.61 -9.06 18.53
C LYS A 32 14.41 -9.63 17.13
N SER A 33 13.20 -9.50 16.61
CA SER A 33 12.91 -9.85 15.22
C SER A 33 13.51 -8.81 14.26
N ARG A 34 13.62 -9.19 12.97
CA ARG A 34 13.98 -8.22 11.92
C ARG A 34 12.94 -7.09 11.81
N LEU A 35 11.65 -7.41 12.01
CA LEU A 35 10.57 -6.44 11.98
C LEU A 35 10.69 -5.42 13.13
N ASN A 36 11.03 -5.87 14.33
CA ASN A 36 11.22 -4.98 15.47
C ASN A 36 12.38 -3.99 15.23
N TYR A 37 13.49 -4.45 14.68
CA TYR A 37 14.60 -3.55 14.29
C TYR A 37 14.18 -2.61 13.16
N TYR A 38 13.48 -3.11 12.14
CA TYR A 38 12.97 -2.28 11.05
C TYR A 38 12.06 -1.16 11.57
N ALA A 39 11.17 -1.48 12.50
CA ALA A 39 10.23 -0.54 13.09
C ALA A 39 10.87 0.52 14.00
N SER A 40 12.14 0.35 14.39
CA SER A 40 12.92 1.41 15.04
C SER A 40 13.49 2.45 14.06
N LEU A 41 13.51 2.12 12.77
CA LEU A 41 14.06 2.98 11.70
C LEU A 41 12.96 3.65 10.86
N PHE A 42 11.81 2.99 10.73
CA PHE A 42 10.68 3.40 9.88
C PHE A 42 9.38 3.31 10.65
N ASN A 43 8.40 4.10 10.28
CA ASN A 43 7.08 4.14 10.93
C ASN A 43 5.96 3.46 10.11
N THR A 44 6.31 2.80 8.99
CA THR A 44 5.42 1.99 8.18
C THR A 44 6.18 0.92 7.40
N LEU A 45 5.47 -0.13 7.01
CA LEU A 45 5.98 -1.21 6.15
C LEU A 45 4.91 -1.59 5.13
N GLU A 46 5.30 -1.70 3.86
CA GLU A 46 4.48 -2.34 2.83
C GLU A 46 4.77 -3.85 2.79
N ALA A 47 3.86 -4.66 3.31
CA ALA A 47 3.99 -6.12 3.36
C ALA A 47 3.56 -6.74 2.03
N ASN A 48 4.52 -7.06 1.16
CA ASN A 48 4.28 -7.69 -0.14
C ASN A 48 4.21 -9.23 -0.07
N SER A 49 4.57 -9.84 1.05
CA SER A 49 4.45 -11.30 1.23
C SER A 49 3.00 -11.78 1.13
N SER A 50 2.04 -10.96 1.57
CA SER A 50 0.60 -11.21 1.46
C SER A 50 0.09 -11.30 0.03
N PHE A 51 0.80 -10.69 -0.92
CA PHE A 51 0.48 -10.77 -2.34
C PHE A 51 0.63 -12.18 -2.91
N TYR A 52 1.65 -12.93 -2.49
CA TYR A 52 1.94 -14.26 -3.00
C TYR A 52 1.14 -15.35 -2.28
N LYS A 53 0.97 -15.19 -0.98
CA LYS A 53 0.22 -16.11 -0.12
C LYS A 53 -0.33 -15.33 1.06
N VAL A 54 -1.62 -15.52 1.35
CA VAL A 54 -2.25 -14.91 2.52
C VAL A 54 -1.58 -15.45 3.78
N PRO A 55 -0.97 -14.61 4.62
CA PRO A 55 -0.42 -15.05 5.90
C PRO A 55 -1.52 -15.58 6.81
N MET A 56 -1.16 -16.51 7.69
CA MET A 56 -2.06 -16.99 8.75
C MET A 56 -2.46 -15.82 9.67
N PRO A 57 -3.70 -15.81 10.20
CA PRO A 57 -4.15 -14.77 11.13
C PRO A 57 -3.17 -14.49 12.28
N ALA A 58 -2.61 -15.54 12.89
CA ALA A 58 -1.61 -15.41 13.95
C ALA A 58 -0.31 -14.71 13.50
N THR A 59 0.01 -14.73 12.21
CA THR A 59 1.17 -14.00 11.68
C THR A 59 0.94 -12.49 11.73
N PHE A 60 -0.25 -12.03 11.34
CA PHE A 60 -0.62 -10.62 11.43
C PHE A 60 -0.67 -10.14 12.89
N GLU A 61 -1.20 -10.95 13.81
CA GLU A 61 -1.18 -10.66 15.24
C GLU A 61 0.24 -10.50 15.76
N LYS A 62 1.13 -11.42 15.40
CA LYS A 62 2.54 -11.34 15.78
C LYS A 62 3.21 -10.09 15.22
N TRP A 63 2.91 -9.70 13.98
CA TRP A 63 3.46 -8.46 13.42
C TRP A 63 2.99 -7.23 14.21
N SER A 64 1.70 -7.16 14.57
CA SER A 64 1.17 -6.02 15.33
C SER A 64 1.78 -5.88 16.72
N GLN A 65 2.13 -7.01 17.36
CA GLN A 65 2.76 -7.04 18.69
C GLN A 65 4.26 -6.70 18.65
N ASP A 66 4.88 -6.80 17.49
CA ASP A 66 6.34 -6.68 17.31
C ASP A 66 6.80 -5.26 16.92
N VAL A 67 5.87 -4.32 16.83
CA VAL A 67 6.11 -2.94 16.40
C VAL A 67 5.55 -1.92 17.40
N PRO A 68 6.06 -0.65 17.41
CA PRO A 68 5.52 0.42 18.23
C PRO A 68 4.04 0.73 17.96
N ASP A 69 3.40 1.43 18.93
CA ASP A 69 1.96 1.72 18.85
C ASP A 69 1.55 2.59 17.68
N ASP A 70 2.37 3.50 17.25
CA ASP A 70 2.13 4.41 16.13
C ASP A 70 2.51 3.82 14.77
N PHE A 71 3.10 2.61 14.73
CA PHE A 71 3.48 1.94 13.49
C PHE A 71 2.24 1.48 12.70
N GLN A 72 2.26 1.60 11.38
CA GLN A 72 1.17 1.13 10.53
C GLN A 72 1.69 0.24 9.39
N PHE A 73 0.90 -0.77 9.05
CA PHE A 73 1.17 -1.64 7.92
C PHE A 73 0.33 -1.27 6.71
N THR A 74 0.96 -1.23 5.55
CA THR A 74 0.26 -1.40 4.29
C THR A 74 0.31 -2.88 3.92
N ILE A 75 -0.86 -3.47 3.68
CA ILE A 75 -0.96 -4.88 3.28
C ILE A 75 -1.30 -4.93 1.80
N LYS A 76 -0.43 -5.54 0.99
CA LYS A 76 -0.71 -5.70 -0.43
C LYS A 76 -1.70 -6.83 -0.65
N MET A 77 -2.78 -6.52 -1.38
CA MET A 77 -3.84 -7.47 -1.65
C MET A 77 -3.33 -8.69 -2.44
N TRP A 78 -3.89 -9.83 -2.14
CA TRP A 78 -3.51 -11.13 -2.70
C TRP A 78 -3.68 -11.17 -4.23
N LYS A 79 -2.73 -11.78 -4.94
CA LYS A 79 -2.71 -11.86 -6.40
C LYS A 79 -3.94 -12.58 -7.00
N GLU A 80 -4.53 -13.53 -6.25
CA GLU A 80 -5.75 -14.23 -6.71
C GLU A 80 -7.01 -13.34 -6.70
N ILE A 81 -6.88 -12.09 -6.22
CA ILE A 81 -7.93 -11.06 -6.32
C ILE A 81 -7.62 -10.10 -7.47
N THR A 82 -6.35 -9.69 -7.64
CA THR A 82 -5.99 -8.59 -8.53
C THR A 82 -5.30 -9.00 -9.83
N HIS A 83 -4.76 -10.23 -9.90
CA HIS A 83 -3.90 -10.68 -11.00
C HIS A 83 -4.45 -11.89 -11.76
N VAL A 84 -5.67 -12.34 -11.47
CA VAL A 84 -6.33 -13.43 -12.17
C VAL A 84 -6.71 -13.02 -13.59
N LYS A 85 -6.92 -14.01 -14.44
CA LYS A 85 -7.33 -13.78 -15.83
C LYS A 85 -8.70 -13.08 -15.85
N GLU A 86 -8.80 -11.99 -16.61
CA GLU A 86 -10.04 -11.23 -16.82
C GLU A 86 -10.74 -10.76 -15.52
N LEU A 87 -10.01 -10.72 -14.40
CA LEU A 87 -10.56 -10.46 -13.07
C LEU A 87 -11.79 -11.32 -12.70
N VAL A 88 -11.82 -12.55 -13.22
CA VAL A 88 -12.83 -13.55 -12.79
C VAL A 88 -12.37 -14.07 -11.43
N ILE A 89 -12.90 -13.46 -10.38
CA ILE A 89 -12.51 -13.75 -8.99
C ILE A 89 -13.63 -14.43 -8.23
N ASP A 90 -13.26 -15.25 -7.27
CA ASP A 90 -14.14 -15.65 -6.20
C ASP A 90 -14.14 -14.54 -5.13
N LEU A 91 -15.30 -13.95 -4.89
CA LEU A 91 -15.44 -12.86 -3.92
C LEU A 91 -15.15 -13.31 -2.48
N ASP A 92 -15.30 -14.58 -2.16
CA ASP A 92 -14.94 -15.14 -0.85
C ASP A 92 -13.45 -15.04 -0.57
N ASN A 93 -12.60 -15.00 -1.61
CA ASN A 93 -11.18 -14.72 -1.47
C ASN A 93 -10.90 -13.33 -0.87
N ILE A 94 -11.74 -12.34 -1.15
CA ILE A 94 -11.65 -10.99 -0.55
C ILE A 94 -11.96 -11.07 0.93
N ASP A 95 -13.03 -11.77 1.30
CA ASP A 95 -13.45 -11.91 2.69
C ASP A 95 -12.40 -12.63 3.53
N ASP A 96 -11.88 -13.73 3.02
CA ASP A 96 -10.88 -14.54 3.73
C ASP A 96 -9.56 -13.78 3.88
N PHE A 97 -9.16 -13.04 2.84
CA PHE A 97 -8.02 -12.14 2.93
C PHE A 97 -8.23 -11.06 4.00
N LEU A 98 -9.38 -10.39 4.00
CA LEU A 98 -9.69 -9.32 4.96
C LEU A 98 -9.85 -9.85 6.38
N LYS A 99 -10.46 -11.03 6.59
CA LYS A 99 -10.53 -11.71 7.90
C LYS A 99 -9.12 -11.92 8.47
N ALA A 100 -8.20 -12.41 7.64
CA ALA A 100 -6.81 -12.62 8.07
C ALA A 100 -6.09 -11.29 8.33
N ALA A 101 -6.16 -10.33 7.39
CA ALA A 101 -5.48 -9.04 7.48
C ALA A 101 -5.99 -8.20 8.66
N ASN A 102 -7.28 -8.31 9.02
CA ASN A 102 -7.85 -7.59 10.16
C ASN A 102 -7.23 -7.96 11.51
N ARG A 103 -6.53 -9.11 11.60
CA ARG A 103 -5.80 -9.50 12.80
C ARG A 103 -4.57 -8.62 13.10
N ILE A 104 -4.21 -7.72 12.19
CA ILE A 104 -3.21 -6.67 12.45
C ILE A 104 -3.70 -5.63 13.49
N GLY A 105 -5.00 -5.62 13.80
CA GLY A 105 -5.60 -4.76 14.82
C GLY A 105 -5.47 -3.27 14.49
N ASP A 106 -5.07 -2.46 15.46
CA ASP A 106 -4.95 -1.00 15.34
C ASP A 106 -3.76 -0.55 14.48
N LYS A 107 -2.93 -1.49 14.02
CA LYS A 107 -1.80 -1.19 13.13
C LYS A 107 -2.20 -1.10 11.65
N LYS A 108 -3.50 -1.05 11.35
CA LYS A 108 -4.02 -0.86 9.98
C LYS A 108 -3.57 0.47 9.40
N GLY A 109 -2.90 0.40 8.26
CA GLY A 109 -2.55 1.53 7.41
C GLY A 109 -3.37 1.52 6.14
N CYS A 110 -2.81 0.96 5.06
CA CYS A 110 -3.47 0.88 3.76
C CYS A 110 -3.66 -0.57 3.31
N LEU A 111 -4.72 -0.82 2.55
CA LEU A 111 -4.77 -1.93 1.60
C LEU A 111 -4.24 -1.44 0.27
N LEU A 112 -3.11 -1.98 -0.18
CA LEU A 112 -2.57 -1.70 -1.50
C LEU A 112 -3.18 -2.67 -2.52
N ILE A 113 -4.02 -2.16 -3.39
CA ILE A 113 -4.70 -2.90 -4.45
C ILE A 113 -4.07 -2.52 -5.77
N GLN A 114 -3.15 -3.34 -6.27
CA GLN A 114 -2.43 -3.08 -7.50
C GLN A 114 -2.97 -3.96 -8.62
N PHE A 115 -3.40 -3.35 -9.71
CA PHE A 115 -3.82 -4.03 -10.93
C PHE A 115 -2.68 -4.03 -11.97
N PRO A 116 -2.37 -5.20 -12.58
CA PRO A 116 -1.31 -5.31 -13.57
C PRO A 116 -1.69 -4.66 -14.91
N GLY A 117 -0.70 -4.41 -15.76
CA GLY A 117 -0.89 -3.73 -17.04
C GLY A 117 -1.88 -4.42 -18.03
N LYS A 118 -2.14 -5.72 -17.85
CA LYS A 118 -3.15 -6.45 -18.62
C LYS A 118 -4.59 -6.12 -18.22
N ILE A 119 -4.81 -5.51 -17.06
CA ILE A 119 -6.12 -5.05 -16.61
C ILE A 119 -6.28 -3.61 -17.04
N HIS A 120 -6.98 -3.39 -18.14
CA HIS A 120 -7.29 -2.09 -18.72
C HIS A 120 -8.71 -1.64 -18.35
N LEU A 121 -9.11 -0.44 -18.76
CA LEU A 121 -10.36 0.19 -18.34
C LEU A 121 -11.63 -0.63 -18.68
N ASP A 122 -11.59 -1.50 -19.67
CA ASP A 122 -12.73 -2.38 -20.00
C ASP A 122 -13.10 -3.32 -18.85
N TYR A 123 -12.21 -3.50 -17.86
CA TYR A 123 -12.47 -4.24 -16.63
C TYR A 123 -13.05 -3.37 -15.50
N TYR A 124 -13.59 -2.19 -15.83
CA TYR A 124 -14.14 -1.24 -14.84
C TYR A 124 -15.12 -1.90 -13.88
N GLN A 125 -16.12 -2.62 -14.40
CA GLN A 125 -17.14 -3.26 -13.58
C GLN A 125 -16.58 -4.35 -12.66
N GLN A 126 -15.54 -5.08 -13.09
CA GLN A 126 -14.88 -6.09 -12.26
C GLN A 126 -14.08 -5.43 -11.12
N VAL A 127 -13.41 -4.32 -11.40
CA VAL A 127 -12.70 -3.52 -10.40
C VAL A 127 -13.69 -2.93 -9.39
N GLU A 128 -14.79 -2.37 -9.85
CA GLU A 128 -15.86 -1.83 -9.02
C GLU A 128 -16.43 -2.89 -8.07
N LYS A 129 -16.72 -4.10 -8.56
CA LYS A 129 -17.17 -5.23 -7.72
C LYS A 129 -16.21 -5.59 -6.60
N ILE A 130 -14.90 -5.47 -6.85
CA ILE A 130 -13.88 -5.67 -5.82
C ILE A 130 -14.04 -4.60 -4.72
N PHE A 131 -14.19 -3.33 -5.11
CA PHE A 131 -14.35 -2.23 -4.16
C PHE A 131 -15.67 -2.35 -3.38
N GLU A 132 -16.76 -2.70 -4.04
CA GLU A 132 -18.05 -2.98 -3.40
C GLU A 132 -17.90 -4.07 -2.33
N ARG A 133 -17.24 -5.21 -2.66
CA ARG A 133 -17.07 -6.29 -1.71
C ARG A 133 -16.22 -5.87 -0.51
N ILE A 134 -15.12 -5.13 -0.74
CA ILE A 134 -14.30 -4.59 0.35
C ILE A 134 -15.14 -3.68 1.25
N LYS A 135 -15.93 -2.77 0.67
CA LYS A 135 -16.81 -1.83 1.42
C LYS A 135 -17.88 -2.57 2.22
N GLN A 136 -18.47 -3.62 1.65
CA GLN A 136 -19.45 -4.47 2.35
C GLN A 136 -18.84 -5.18 3.55
N PHE A 137 -17.61 -5.66 3.42
CA PHE A 137 -16.90 -6.36 4.49
C PHE A 137 -16.36 -5.39 5.56
N ASP A 138 -15.75 -4.30 5.16
CA ASP A 138 -15.14 -3.28 6.04
C ASP A 138 -16.07 -2.07 6.20
N GLN A 139 -17.26 -2.28 6.74
CA GLN A 139 -18.28 -1.24 6.93
C GLN A 139 -17.80 -0.07 7.79
N MET A 140 -16.81 -0.29 8.65
CA MET A 140 -16.23 0.75 9.50
C MET A 140 -15.14 1.57 8.77
N HIS A 141 -14.88 1.28 7.49
CA HIS A 141 -13.81 1.93 6.71
C HIS A 141 -12.47 1.97 7.45
N SER A 142 -12.13 0.86 8.10
CA SER A 142 -10.93 0.75 8.95
C SER A 142 -9.64 0.72 8.14
N TRP A 143 -9.72 0.34 6.87
CA TRP A 143 -8.62 0.37 5.91
C TRP A 143 -8.68 1.58 4.99
N ARG A 144 -7.55 2.23 4.77
CA ARG A 144 -7.38 3.19 3.67
C ARG A 144 -7.06 2.43 2.39
N LEU A 145 -7.81 2.68 1.33
CA LEU A 145 -7.64 1.98 0.04
C LEU A 145 -6.67 2.75 -0.85
N ALA A 146 -5.50 2.18 -1.11
CA ALA A 146 -4.49 2.71 -2.01
C ALA A 146 -4.52 1.91 -3.32
N ILE A 147 -4.95 2.53 -4.41
CA ILE A 147 -5.22 1.86 -5.69
C ILE A 147 -4.15 2.21 -6.71
N GLU A 148 -3.47 1.20 -7.23
CA GLU A 148 -2.44 1.36 -8.24
C GLU A 148 -2.82 0.67 -9.53
N PHE A 149 -2.89 1.43 -10.62
CA PHE A 149 -3.10 0.90 -11.97
C PHE A 149 -1.79 0.93 -12.76
N ARG A 150 -1.45 -0.19 -13.41
CA ARG A 150 -0.28 -0.32 -14.29
C ARG A 150 -0.60 -0.14 -15.78
N ASN A 151 -1.87 0.08 -16.13
CA ASN A 151 -2.31 0.39 -17.49
C ASN A 151 -2.74 1.84 -17.58
N ALA A 152 -2.24 2.54 -18.61
CA ALA A 152 -2.48 3.97 -18.80
C ALA A 152 -3.96 4.33 -19.06
N SER A 153 -4.78 3.37 -19.50
CA SER A 153 -6.21 3.60 -19.77
C SER A 153 -7.00 4.01 -18.52
N TRP A 154 -6.49 3.70 -17.33
CA TRP A 154 -7.12 4.05 -16.05
C TRP A 154 -6.91 5.50 -15.61
N TYR A 155 -6.05 6.29 -16.26
CA TYR A 155 -5.79 7.67 -15.86
C TYR A 155 -6.76 8.64 -16.54
N VAL A 156 -8.05 8.45 -16.27
CA VAL A 156 -9.19 9.21 -16.79
C VAL A 156 -10.11 9.67 -15.66
N ASN A 157 -10.94 10.69 -15.91
CA ASN A 157 -11.84 11.25 -14.88
C ASN A 157 -12.79 10.22 -14.29
N GLU A 158 -13.32 9.32 -15.10
CA GLU A 158 -14.21 8.25 -14.68
C GLU A 158 -13.59 7.37 -13.58
N THR A 159 -12.30 7.04 -13.69
CA THR A 159 -11.56 6.32 -12.65
C THR A 159 -11.42 7.16 -11.38
N LEU A 160 -11.14 8.46 -11.50
CA LEU A 160 -11.02 9.33 -10.33
C LEU A 160 -12.36 9.47 -9.58
N GLU A 161 -13.46 9.51 -10.30
CA GLU A 161 -14.83 9.52 -9.74
C GLU A 161 -15.13 8.21 -9.01
N LEU A 162 -14.79 7.07 -9.59
CA LEU A 162 -14.89 5.76 -8.95
C LEU A 162 -14.12 5.73 -7.62
N LEU A 163 -12.86 6.17 -7.62
CA LEU A 163 -12.05 6.20 -6.40
C LEU A 163 -12.65 7.11 -5.34
N ASP A 164 -13.21 8.26 -5.75
CA ASP A 164 -13.90 9.20 -4.85
C ASP A 164 -15.16 8.59 -4.22
N GLU A 165 -15.90 7.74 -4.93
CA GLU A 165 -17.10 7.06 -4.45
C GLU A 165 -16.77 6.02 -3.36
N TYR A 166 -15.64 5.34 -3.52
CA TYR A 166 -15.21 4.32 -2.55
C TYR A 166 -14.25 4.85 -1.48
N GLY A 167 -13.97 6.16 -1.44
CA GLY A 167 -13.06 6.77 -0.47
C GLY A 167 -11.62 6.27 -0.62
N ALA A 168 -11.26 5.82 -1.82
CA ALA A 168 -9.94 5.33 -2.17
C ALA A 168 -9.03 6.46 -2.66
N SER A 169 -7.71 6.27 -2.62
CA SER A 169 -6.72 7.20 -3.17
C SER A 169 -5.94 6.53 -4.29
N LEU A 170 -5.76 7.25 -5.39
CA LEU A 170 -4.89 6.83 -6.46
C LEU A 170 -3.43 6.84 -6.00
N VAL A 171 -2.73 5.73 -6.21
CA VAL A 171 -1.30 5.64 -5.91
C VAL A 171 -0.50 6.40 -6.96
N LEU A 172 0.34 7.32 -6.50
CA LEU A 172 1.32 7.98 -7.35
C LEU A 172 2.57 7.09 -7.45
N HIS A 173 3.09 6.90 -8.66
CA HIS A 173 4.29 6.09 -8.85
C HIS A 173 5.13 6.56 -10.04
N ASP A 174 6.39 6.20 -10.04
CA ASP A 174 7.40 6.65 -11.00
C ASP A 174 7.60 5.72 -12.20
N ILE A 175 6.83 4.63 -12.32
CA ILE A 175 6.90 3.74 -13.49
C ILE A 175 6.35 4.45 -14.73
N THR A 176 7.15 4.45 -15.79
CA THR A 176 6.92 5.24 -17.01
C THR A 176 5.56 5.02 -17.66
N ASN A 177 5.10 3.77 -17.75
CA ASN A 177 3.82 3.43 -18.40
C ASN A 177 2.58 3.71 -17.54
N GLY A 178 2.75 4.13 -16.30
CA GLY A 178 1.69 4.43 -15.37
C GLY A 178 1.86 5.79 -14.70
N LYS A 179 2.69 6.67 -15.25
CA LYS A 179 2.83 8.03 -14.74
C LYS A 179 1.49 8.72 -14.79
N ASN A 180 0.96 8.95 -13.63
CA ASN A 180 -0.24 9.74 -13.43
C ASN A 180 0.15 11.11 -12.88
N ALA A 181 -0.66 12.07 -13.17
CA ALA A 181 -0.39 13.44 -12.75
C ALA A 181 -1.22 13.88 -11.55
N SER A 182 -2.34 13.23 -11.24
CA SER A 182 -3.34 13.81 -10.35
C SER A 182 -3.91 12.79 -9.38
N LEU A 183 -4.09 13.22 -8.14
CA LEU A 183 -4.93 12.55 -7.18
C LEU A 183 -6.40 12.78 -7.50
N ASN A 184 -7.26 11.87 -7.09
CA ASN A 184 -8.70 12.07 -7.07
C ASN A 184 -9.09 13.12 -6.00
N LYS A 185 -10.22 13.82 -6.22
CA LYS A 185 -10.61 15.02 -5.45
C LYS A 185 -10.88 14.76 -3.96
N LYS A 186 -11.43 13.59 -3.64
CA LYS A 186 -11.78 13.20 -2.26
C LYS A 186 -10.71 12.32 -1.59
N ALA A 187 -9.51 12.20 -2.19
CA ALA A 187 -8.43 11.46 -1.58
C ALA A 187 -8.09 12.04 -0.19
N SER A 188 -8.22 11.22 0.85
CA SER A 188 -7.96 11.63 2.24
C SER A 188 -6.50 11.46 2.65
N PHE A 189 -5.68 10.85 1.79
CA PHE A 189 -4.25 10.63 1.96
C PHE A 189 -3.56 10.53 0.61
N VAL A 190 -2.24 10.70 0.60
CA VAL A 190 -1.37 10.48 -0.57
C VAL A 190 -0.58 9.20 -0.33
N TYR A 191 -0.53 8.32 -1.31
CA TYR A 191 0.31 7.14 -1.30
C TYR A 191 1.25 7.17 -2.50
N THR A 192 2.55 7.26 -2.24
CA THR A 192 3.57 7.32 -3.30
C THR A 192 4.44 6.08 -3.26
N ARG A 193 4.74 5.53 -4.43
CA ARG A 193 5.64 4.38 -4.58
C ARG A 193 6.77 4.71 -5.56
N TYR A 194 8.01 4.48 -5.10
CA TYR A 194 9.23 4.66 -5.87
C TYR A 194 9.82 3.29 -6.23
N HIS A 195 10.14 3.10 -7.51
CA HIS A 195 10.56 1.83 -8.08
C HIS A 195 11.98 1.86 -8.64
N GLY A 196 12.78 2.86 -8.25
CA GLY A 196 14.10 3.12 -8.76
C GLY A 196 14.11 4.12 -9.92
N PRO A 197 15.24 4.80 -10.19
CA PRO A 197 15.32 5.90 -11.16
C PRO A 197 14.85 5.54 -12.56
N ALA A 198 15.02 4.27 -12.96
CA ALA A 198 14.54 3.74 -14.24
C ALA A 198 13.16 3.04 -14.14
N GLY A 199 12.57 2.95 -12.94
CA GLY A 199 11.32 2.21 -12.72
C GLY A 199 11.47 0.69 -12.79
N ASP A 200 12.67 0.18 -12.64
CA ASP A 200 13.07 -1.24 -12.79
C ASP A 200 13.46 -1.90 -11.46
N TYR A 201 13.15 -1.25 -10.34
CA TYR A 201 13.49 -1.67 -8.96
C TYR A 201 14.99 -1.72 -8.68
N ARG A 202 15.81 -0.94 -9.40
CA ARG A 202 17.27 -0.90 -9.27
C ARG A 202 17.78 0.53 -9.12
N GLY A 203 19.02 0.63 -8.64
CA GLY A 203 19.75 1.90 -8.48
C GLY A 203 19.32 2.69 -7.24
N SER A 204 19.84 3.90 -7.15
CA SER A 204 19.54 4.87 -6.07
C SER A 204 19.15 6.19 -6.69
N TYR A 205 18.19 6.87 -6.08
CA TYR A 205 17.83 8.23 -6.48
C TYR A 205 18.94 9.20 -6.07
N SER A 206 19.11 10.27 -6.84
CA SER A 206 20.02 11.35 -6.47
C SER A 206 19.49 12.15 -5.27
N ASP A 207 20.39 12.81 -4.55
CA ASP A 207 20.02 13.67 -3.43
C ASP A 207 19.11 14.81 -3.88
N ASP A 208 19.33 15.36 -5.08
CA ASP A 208 18.48 16.40 -5.66
C ASP A 208 17.04 15.91 -5.88
N PHE A 209 16.86 14.69 -6.39
CA PHE A 209 15.54 14.08 -6.53
C PHE A 209 14.87 13.91 -5.17
N LEU A 210 15.58 13.36 -4.20
CA LEU A 210 15.04 13.14 -2.85
C LEU A 210 14.65 14.47 -2.17
N LEU A 211 15.45 15.51 -2.36
CA LEU A 211 15.15 16.84 -1.84
C LEU A 211 13.89 17.45 -2.51
N GLN A 212 13.74 17.27 -3.82
CA GLN A 212 12.54 17.73 -4.54
C GLN A 212 11.29 17.01 -4.04
N GLU A 213 11.34 15.69 -3.84
CA GLU A 213 10.21 14.93 -3.32
C GLU A 213 9.88 15.32 -1.86
N ALA A 214 10.88 15.53 -1.01
CA ALA A 214 10.69 16.03 0.34
C ALA A 214 10.00 17.42 0.37
N ASN A 215 10.37 18.31 -0.54
CA ASN A 215 9.75 19.62 -0.66
C ASN A 215 8.28 19.53 -1.14
N LYS A 216 7.95 18.60 -2.03
CA LYS A 216 6.55 18.37 -2.45
C LYS A 216 5.66 17.88 -1.29
N ILE A 217 6.22 17.07 -0.39
CA ILE A 217 5.49 16.53 0.76
C ILE A 217 5.23 17.61 1.82
N ASN A 218 6.12 18.60 1.94
CA ASN A 218 6.04 19.65 2.94
C ASN A 218 5.16 20.84 2.52
N ASN A 219 4.76 20.91 1.25
CA ASN A 219 3.89 21.97 0.70
C ASN A 219 2.43 21.48 0.57
#